data_00744c35e2e9b6eb49e7efd19d66f62d
#
_entry.id   00744c35e2e9b6eb49e7efd19d66f62d
#
_cell.length_a   1.000
_cell.length_b   1.000
_cell.length_c   1.000
_cell.angle_alpha   90.00
_cell.angle_beta   90.00
_cell.angle_gamma   90.00
#
_symmetry.space_group_name_H-M   'P 1'
#
loop_
_entity.id
_entity.type
_entity.pdbx_description
1 polymer ?
#
loop_
_entity_poly.entity_id
_entity_poly.type
_entity_poly.pdbx_seq_one_letter_code
_entity_poly.pdbx_strand_id
1 'polypeptide(L)'
;MDFSAFDKQIDAKTLQQQVAEAEKNGGSGDYPEIPKGTYMCKLEKLELGATSPSKGSRPMVKAMFRILEGEHKKHCLFLNRVIYGTQNDANMIASAVGFLKKLEPSEDVGPVIFQSYSQFSDLIDDIMEDVDGELEYEVDYDPDAFNSISIKEVYEV
;
A
#
# COMPACT_ATOMS: atom_id res chain seq x y z
N MET A 1 -24.37 -12.01 25.85
CA MET A 1 -23.38 -12.53 24.90
C MET A 1 -22.03 -11.87 25.17
N ASP A 2 -20.99 -12.67 25.27
CA ASP A 2 -19.66 -12.16 25.57
C ASP A 2 -18.87 -11.94 24.29
N PHE A 3 -18.46 -10.70 24.01
CA PHE A 3 -17.70 -10.33 22.82
C PHE A 3 -16.19 -10.21 23.05
N SER A 4 -15.72 -10.56 24.26
CA SER A 4 -14.30 -10.39 24.60
C SER A 4 -13.36 -11.19 23.68
N ALA A 5 -13.81 -12.32 23.13
CA ALA A 5 -13.04 -13.09 22.17
C ALA A 5 -12.80 -12.33 20.87
N PHE A 6 -13.74 -11.50 20.44
CA PHE A 6 -13.58 -10.66 19.26
C PHE A 6 -12.63 -9.51 19.54
N ASP A 7 -12.71 -8.89 20.72
CA ASP A 7 -11.80 -7.81 21.13
C ASP A 7 -10.34 -8.28 21.18
N LYS A 8 -10.10 -9.56 21.48
CA LYS A 8 -8.74 -10.12 21.48
C LYS A 8 -8.17 -10.33 20.09
N GLN A 9 -9.03 -10.43 19.07
CA GLN A 9 -8.61 -10.65 17.69
C GLN A 9 -8.39 -9.34 16.93
N ILE A 10 -8.79 -8.21 17.50
CA ILE A 10 -8.66 -6.89 16.88
C ILE A 10 -7.90 -5.95 17.79
N ASP A 11 -7.31 -4.93 17.21
CA ASP A 11 -6.82 -3.79 17.96
C ASP A 11 -7.98 -2.80 18.11
N ALA A 12 -8.70 -2.89 19.22
CA ALA A 12 -9.89 -2.08 19.47
C ALA A 12 -9.59 -0.58 19.42
N LYS A 13 -8.40 -0.18 19.87
CA LYS A 13 -7.99 1.22 19.85
C LYS A 13 -7.80 1.73 18.42
N THR A 14 -7.15 0.94 17.57
CA THR A 14 -6.98 1.28 16.15
C THR A 14 -8.33 1.33 15.43
N LEU A 15 -9.20 0.36 15.71
CA LEU A 15 -10.54 0.34 15.14
C LEU A 15 -11.35 1.57 15.56
N GLN A 16 -11.26 1.99 16.82
CA GLN A 16 -11.92 3.20 17.30
C GLN A 16 -11.46 4.44 16.52
N GLN A 17 -10.16 4.55 16.25
CA GLN A 17 -9.61 5.65 15.46
C GLN A 17 -10.13 5.62 14.02
N GLN A 18 -10.19 4.44 13.42
CA GLN A 18 -10.71 4.26 12.06
C GLN A 18 -12.20 4.63 11.98
N VAL A 19 -12.99 4.25 12.98
CA VAL A 19 -14.40 4.61 13.06
C VAL A 19 -14.55 6.14 13.18
N ALA A 20 -13.74 6.79 14.02
CA ALA A 20 -13.78 8.23 14.18
C ALA A 20 -13.44 8.97 12.86
N GLU A 21 -12.46 8.46 12.12
CA GLU A 21 -12.10 9.01 10.81
C GLU A 21 -13.23 8.79 9.79
N ALA A 22 -13.85 7.63 9.77
CA ALA A 22 -14.97 7.34 8.91
C ALA A 22 -16.16 8.27 9.19
N GLU A 23 -16.42 8.56 10.47
CA GLU A 23 -17.48 9.51 10.86
C GLU A 23 -17.18 10.93 10.37
N LYS A 24 -15.92 11.37 10.46
CA LYS A 24 -15.49 12.68 9.96
C LYS A 24 -15.66 12.81 8.46
N ASN A 25 -15.52 11.72 7.72
CA ASN A 25 -15.57 11.69 6.26
C ASN A 25 -16.98 11.43 5.71
N GLY A 26 -18.01 11.62 6.51
CA GLY A 26 -19.39 11.55 6.05
C GLY A 26 -20.16 10.30 6.44
N GLY A 27 -19.62 9.48 7.33
CA GLY A 27 -20.33 8.36 7.89
C GLY A 27 -19.98 7.01 7.27
N SER A 28 -20.60 5.96 7.79
CA SER A 28 -20.27 4.59 7.47
C SER A 28 -20.51 4.26 6.00
N GLY A 29 -19.45 3.95 5.30
CA GLY A 29 -19.50 3.44 3.94
C GLY A 29 -19.45 4.47 2.82
N ASP A 30 -19.49 5.77 3.16
CA ASP A 30 -19.41 6.83 2.17
C ASP A 30 -17.99 7.35 2.00
N TYR A 31 -17.06 6.45 1.65
CA TYR A 31 -15.80 6.90 1.11
C TYR A 31 -16.05 7.33 -0.33
N PRO A 32 -15.64 8.56 -0.74
CA PRO A 32 -15.75 8.92 -2.13
C PRO A 32 -14.96 7.92 -2.97
N GLU A 33 -15.64 7.27 -3.91
CA GLU A 33 -14.96 6.40 -4.85
C GLU A 33 -14.08 7.25 -5.74
N ILE A 34 -12.80 6.89 -5.80
CA ILE A 34 -11.86 7.54 -6.69
C ILE A 34 -12.02 6.85 -8.06
N PRO A 35 -12.41 7.61 -9.11
CA PRO A 35 -12.62 6.99 -10.42
C PRO A 35 -11.31 6.58 -11.09
N LYS A 36 -11.43 5.71 -12.07
CA LYS A 36 -10.30 5.36 -12.94
C LYS A 36 -9.69 6.63 -13.53
N GLY A 37 -8.37 6.73 -13.49
CA GLY A 37 -7.65 7.87 -14.05
C GLY A 37 -6.20 7.88 -13.64
N THR A 38 -5.54 8.98 -13.99
CA THR A 38 -4.14 9.22 -13.67
C THR A 38 -4.05 10.33 -12.63
N TYR A 39 -3.31 10.07 -11.57
CA TYR A 39 -3.22 10.98 -10.42
C TYR A 39 -1.76 11.26 -10.05
N MET A 40 -1.46 12.52 -9.76
CA MET A 40 -0.16 12.88 -9.18
C MET A 40 -0.20 12.58 -7.69
N CYS A 41 0.71 11.74 -7.23
CA CYS A 41 0.71 11.21 -5.87
C CYS A 41 2.07 11.29 -5.20
N LYS A 42 2.04 11.29 -3.87
CA LYS A 42 3.19 11.06 -3.01
C LYS A 42 3.09 9.66 -2.44
N LEU A 43 4.19 8.91 -2.44
CA LEU A 43 4.24 7.64 -1.71
C LEU A 43 4.34 7.96 -0.22
N GLU A 44 3.30 7.66 0.52
CA GLU A 44 3.23 8.00 1.94
C GLU A 44 3.58 6.81 2.83
N LYS A 45 3.29 5.60 2.36
CA LYS A 45 3.58 4.38 3.11
C LYS A 45 3.97 3.25 2.17
N LEU A 46 4.99 2.52 2.55
CA LEU A 46 5.42 1.31 1.85
C LEU A 46 6.00 0.35 2.88
N GLU A 47 5.43 -0.85 2.98
CA GLU A 47 5.90 -1.85 3.92
C GLU A 47 5.58 -3.27 3.45
N LEU A 48 6.33 -4.24 3.96
CA LEU A 48 5.89 -5.63 3.92
C LEU A 48 5.14 -5.90 5.21
N GLY A 49 3.83 -5.91 5.12
CA GLY A 49 2.94 -6.18 6.25
C GLY A 49 2.40 -7.59 6.19
N ALA A 50 1.29 -7.82 6.87
CA ALA A 50 0.63 -9.11 6.90
C ALA A 50 -0.87 -8.96 6.67
N THR A 51 -1.49 -9.99 6.11
CA THR A 51 -2.95 -10.07 6.06
C THR A 51 -3.49 -10.22 7.48
N SER A 52 -4.81 -10.01 7.67
CA SER A 52 -5.42 -10.20 8.97
C SER A 52 -5.20 -11.63 9.48
N PRO A 53 -5.21 -11.86 10.83
CA PRO A 53 -5.08 -13.20 11.38
C PRO A 53 -6.12 -14.19 10.85
N SER A 54 -7.34 -13.72 10.56
CA SER A 54 -8.40 -14.56 9.97
C SER A 54 -8.04 -15.06 8.57
N LYS A 55 -7.12 -14.38 7.88
CA LYS A 55 -6.62 -14.76 6.55
C LYS A 55 -5.23 -15.40 6.60
N GLY A 56 -4.73 -15.74 7.80
CA GLY A 56 -3.49 -16.47 7.99
C GLY A 56 -2.24 -15.62 8.18
N SER A 57 -2.35 -14.32 8.38
CA SER A 57 -1.22 -13.41 8.59
C SER A 57 -0.12 -13.57 7.55
N ARG A 58 -0.50 -13.65 6.28
CA ARG A 58 0.44 -13.88 5.17
C ARG A 58 1.17 -12.60 4.79
N PRO A 59 2.47 -12.67 4.42
CA PRO A 59 3.20 -11.51 3.93
C PRO A 59 2.49 -10.81 2.78
N MET A 60 2.36 -9.50 2.88
CA MET A 60 1.65 -8.67 1.90
C MET A 60 2.36 -7.34 1.72
N VAL A 61 2.69 -7.01 0.47
CA VAL A 61 3.23 -5.67 0.15
C VAL A 61 2.09 -4.66 0.24
N LYS A 62 2.28 -3.64 1.05
CA LYS A 62 1.32 -2.55 1.26
C LYS A 62 1.93 -1.23 0.85
N ALA A 63 1.26 -0.50 -0.03
CA ALA A 63 1.66 0.84 -0.41
C ALA A 63 0.46 1.78 -0.34
N MET A 64 0.71 3.01 0.09
CA MET A 64 -0.30 4.05 0.15
C MET A 64 0.21 5.28 -0.58
N PHE A 65 -0.54 5.73 -1.58
CA PHE A 65 -0.25 6.92 -2.35
C PHE A 65 -1.27 7.99 -2.03
N ARG A 66 -0.79 9.17 -1.64
CA ARG A 66 -1.69 10.32 -1.38
C ARG A 66 -1.76 11.19 -2.60
N ILE A 67 -2.97 11.47 -3.06
CA ILE A 67 -3.22 12.34 -4.22
C ILE A 67 -2.90 13.78 -3.83
N LEU A 68 -2.09 14.46 -4.66
CA LEU A 68 -1.54 15.78 -4.35
C LEU A 68 -2.32 16.93 -4.97
N GLU A 69 -3.12 16.68 -6.00
CA GLU A 69 -3.82 17.73 -6.71
C GLU A 69 -5.14 17.26 -7.30
N GLY A 70 -5.97 18.20 -7.72
CA GLY A 70 -7.24 17.92 -8.37
C GLY A 70 -8.37 17.74 -7.38
N GLU A 71 -9.50 17.23 -7.89
CA GLU A 71 -10.74 17.04 -7.14
C GLU A 71 -10.59 16.08 -5.96
N HIS A 72 -9.71 15.08 -6.11
CA HIS A 72 -9.50 14.03 -5.10
C HIS A 72 -8.27 14.28 -4.23
N LYS A 73 -7.75 15.51 -4.21
CA LYS A 73 -6.61 15.88 -3.38
C LYS A 73 -6.82 15.44 -1.92
N LYS A 74 -5.77 14.91 -1.31
CA LYS A 74 -5.71 14.37 0.06
C LYS A 74 -6.31 12.98 0.25
N HIS A 75 -7.00 12.44 -0.75
CA HIS A 75 -7.43 11.03 -0.72
C HIS A 75 -6.27 10.12 -1.04
N CYS A 76 -6.38 8.86 -0.64
CA CYS A 76 -5.32 7.87 -0.82
C CYS A 76 -5.73 6.76 -1.76
N LEU A 77 -4.76 6.27 -2.51
CA LEU A 77 -4.85 5.04 -3.28
C LEU A 77 -4.04 3.97 -2.57
N PHE A 78 -4.57 2.75 -2.50
CA PHE A 78 -3.94 1.65 -1.75
C PHE A 78 -3.58 0.52 -2.71
N LEU A 79 -2.35 0.00 -2.55
CA LEU A 79 -1.90 -1.23 -3.18
C LEU A 79 -1.66 -2.26 -2.09
N ASN A 80 -2.32 -3.41 -2.21
CA ASN A 80 -2.13 -4.53 -1.29
C ASN A 80 -1.90 -5.78 -2.13
N ARG A 81 -0.74 -6.42 -1.97
CA ARG A 81 -0.38 -7.60 -2.77
C ARG A 81 0.19 -8.69 -1.87
N VAL A 82 -0.57 -9.78 -1.74
CA VAL A 82 -0.13 -10.96 -0.98
C VAL A 82 0.95 -11.69 -1.80
N ILE A 83 2.07 -12.01 -1.15
CA ILE A 83 3.22 -12.64 -1.82
C ILE A 83 3.62 -13.99 -1.19
N TYR A 84 2.72 -14.58 -0.39
CA TYR A 84 2.94 -15.90 0.22
C TYR A 84 1.61 -16.66 0.31
N GLY A 85 1.66 -17.94 0.06
CA GLY A 85 0.47 -18.80 0.18
C GLY A 85 -0.55 -18.59 -0.94
N THR A 86 -0.14 -18.03 -2.06
CA THR A 86 -0.95 -17.89 -3.26
C THR A 86 -0.73 -19.10 -4.18
N GLN A 87 -1.53 -19.22 -5.23
CA GLN A 87 -1.31 -20.29 -6.21
C GLN A 87 -0.07 -20.05 -7.08
N ASN A 88 0.52 -18.87 -7.00
CA ASN A 88 1.63 -18.49 -7.89
C ASN A 88 2.54 -17.44 -7.20
N ASP A 89 3.17 -17.84 -6.10
CA ASP A 89 4.00 -16.95 -5.30
C ASP A 89 5.15 -16.33 -6.10
N ALA A 90 5.80 -17.11 -6.96
CA ALA A 90 6.89 -16.60 -7.78
C ALA A 90 6.47 -15.42 -8.66
N ASN A 91 5.31 -15.50 -9.30
CA ASN A 91 4.79 -14.41 -10.12
C ASN A 91 4.33 -13.21 -9.27
N MET A 92 3.76 -13.47 -8.10
CA MET A 92 3.35 -12.40 -7.19
C MET A 92 4.56 -11.62 -6.68
N ILE A 93 5.63 -12.34 -6.32
CA ILE A 93 6.89 -11.72 -5.90
C ILE A 93 7.52 -10.95 -7.06
N ALA A 94 7.59 -11.55 -8.25
CA ALA A 94 8.15 -10.88 -9.44
C ALA A 94 7.40 -9.59 -9.77
N SER A 95 6.08 -9.60 -9.64
CA SER A 95 5.24 -8.43 -9.84
C SER A 95 5.54 -7.35 -8.80
N ALA A 96 5.73 -7.75 -7.54
CA ALA A 96 6.09 -6.82 -6.46
C ALA A 96 7.49 -6.21 -6.71
N VAL A 97 8.46 -7.01 -7.12
CA VAL A 97 9.80 -6.52 -7.48
C VAL A 97 9.70 -5.51 -8.63
N GLY A 98 8.91 -5.81 -9.65
CA GLY A 98 8.69 -4.87 -10.76
C GLY A 98 8.10 -3.54 -10.31
N PHE A 99 7.13 -3.58 -9.41
CA PHE A 99 6.55 -2.37 -8.82
C PHE A 99 7.61 -1.55 -8.05
N LEU A 100 8.41 -2.21 -7.22
CA LEU A 100 9.45 -1.54 -6.43
C LEU A 100 10.51 -0.89 -7.35
N LYS A 101 10.87 -1.54 -8.43
CA LYS A 101 11.82 -0.96 -9.41
C LYS A 101 11.25 0.30 -10.05
N LYS A 102 9.95 0.34 -10.31
CA LYS A 102 9.30 1.51 -10.90
C LYS A 102 9.23 2.70 -9.96
N LEU A 103 9.41 2.50 -8.66
CA LEU A 103 9.53 3.60 -7.70
C LEU A 103 10.85 4.36 -7.85
N GLU A 104 11.79 3.84 -8.62
CA GLU A 104 13.10 4.42 -8.92
C GLU A 104 13.90 4.76 -7.66
N PRO A 105 14.14 3.77 -6.76
CA PRO A 105 15.01 4.01 -5.63
C PRO A 105 16.45 4.31 -6.10
N SER A 106 17.18 5.10 -5.31
CA SER A 106 18.56 5.46 -5.64
C SER A 106 19.52 4.26 -5.53
N GLU A 107 20.74 4.43 -6.02
CA GLU A 107 21.79 3.42 -5.93
C GLU A 107 22.15 3.05 -4.49
N ASP A 108 21.88 3.95 -3.53
CA ASP A 108 22.16 3.73 -2.12
C ASP A 108 21.36 2.56 -1.53
N VAL A 109 20.22 2.24 -2.10
CA VAL A 109 19.39 1.10 -1.67
C VAL A 109 20.01 -0.23 -2.10
N GLY A 110 20.77 -0.24 -3.20
CA GLY A 110 21.30 -1.47 -3.78
C GLY A 110 20.29 -2.15 -4.71
N PRO A 111 20.56 -3.40 -5.12
CA PRO A 111 19.72 -4.10 -6.09
C PRO A 111 18.33 -4.44 -5.52
N VAL A 112 17.30 -4.20 -6.33
CA VAL A 112 15.92 -4.55 -5.98
C VAL A 112 15.68 -6.00 -6.38
N ILE A 113 15.93 -6.90 -5.43
CA ILE A 113 15.82 -8.36 -5.62
C ILE A 113 15.13 -8.99 -4.41
N PHE A 114 14.54 -10.17 -4.61
CA PHE A 114 13.99 -10.98 -3.54
C PHE A 114 14.94 -12.14 -3.21
N GLN A 115 15.40 -12.23 -1.95
CA GLN A 115 16.20 -13.34 -1.47
C GLN A 115 15.47 -14.15 -0.39
N SER A 116 14.75 -13.45 0.49
CA SER A 116 13.91 -14.05 1.53
C SER A 116 12.87 -13.00 1.94
N TYR A 117 11.84 -13.40 2.68
CA TYR A 117 10.83 -12.46 3.15
C TYR A 117 11.42 -11.44 4.14
N SER A 118 12.34 -11.87 5.01
CA SER A 118 13.01 -10.95 5.95
C SER A 118 13.87 -9.94 5.21
N GLN A 119 14.67 -10.40 4.26
CA GLN A 119 15.49 -9.52 3.42
C GLN A 119 14.60 -8.54 2.62
N PHE A 120 13.47 -9.04 2.08
CA PHE A 120 12.56 -8.25 1.27
C PHE A 120 11.88 -7.16 2.10
N SER A 121 11.52 -7.47 3.35
CA SER A 121 10.98 -6.50 4.30
C SER A 121 11.98 -5.35 4.54
N ASP A 122 13.23 -5.67 4.80
CA ASP A 122 14.28 -4.66 5.00
C ASP A 122 14.51 -3.81 3.75
N LEU A 123 14.52 -4.46 2.58
CA LEU A 123 14.67 -3.76 1.30
C LEU A 123 13.52 -2.76 1.08
N ILE A 124 12.29 -3.16 1.36
CA ILE A 124 11.12 -2.30 1.19
C ILE A 124 11.19 -1.11 2.14
N ASP A 125 11.61 -1.32 3.39
CA ASP A 125 11.80 -0.23 4.35
C ASP A 125 12.89 0.75 3.87
N ASP A 126 13.99 0.23 3.34
CA ASP A 126 15.06 1.05 2.79
C ASP A 126 14.60 1.87 1.58
N ILE A 127 13.79 1.29 0.71
CA ILE A 127 13.22 2.01 -0.43
C ILE A 127 12.32 3.15 0.04
N MET A 128 11.46 2.90 1.02
CA MET A 128 10.57 3.93 1.56
C MET A 128 11.37 5.10 2.12
N GLU A 129 12.39 4.81 2.90
CA GLU A 129 13.26 5.83 3.49
C GLU A 129 14.00 6.63 2.43
N ASP A 130 14.43 5.97 1.35
CA ASP A 130 15.18 6.59 0.25
C ASP A 130 14.30 7.55 -0.58
N VAL A 131 13.08 7.17 -0.88
CA VAL A 131 12.22 7.96 -1.79
C VAL A 131 11.32 8.97 -1.05
N ASP A 132 11.14 8.81 0.25
CA ASP A 132 10.25 9.66 1.04
C ASP A 132 10.69 11.13 1.00
N GLY A 133 9.81 11.99 0.52
CA GLY A 133 10.09 13.42 0.38
C GLY A 133 10.99 13.78 -0.79
N GLU A 134 11.52 12.81 -1.53
CA GLU A 134 12.43 13.03 -2.65
C GLU A 134 11.76 12.90 -4.01
N LEU A 135 10.76 12.02 -4.13
CA LEU A 135 10.09 11.72 -5.39
C LEU A 135 8.56 11.83 -5.26
N GLU A 136 7.95 12.20 -6.37
CA GLU A 136 6.51 12.16 -6.57
C GLU A 136 6.20 11.27 -7.77
N TYR A 137 5.00 10.69 -7.80
CA TYR A 137 4.65 9.66 -8.77
C TYR A 137 3.36 10.01 -9.48
N GLU A 138 3.38 9.90 -10.81
CA GLU A 138 2.17 9.90 -11.62
C GLU A 138 1.69 8.45 -11.68
N VAL A 139 0.50 8.20 -11.16
CA VAL A 139 -0.03 6.86 -10.92
C VAL A 139 -1.29 6.66 -11.75
N ASP A 140 -1.34 5.58 -12.53
CA ASP A 140 -2.56 5.10 -13.17
C ASP A 140 -3.31 4.21 -12.19
N TYR A 141 -4.57 4.54 -11.95
CA TYR A 141 -5.44 3.82 -11.02
C TYR A 141 -6.68 3.30 -11.73
N ASP A 142 -6.99 2.03 -11.51
CA ASP A 142 -8.20 1.39 -12.04
C ASP A 142 -8.92 0.62 -10.92
N PRO A 143 -10.03 1.16 -10.37
CA PRO A 143 -10.77 0.48 -9.31
C PRO A 143 -11.46 -0.80 -9.79
N ASP A 144 -11.78 -0.92 -11.08
CA ASP A 144 -12.44 -2.09 -11.64
C ASP A 144 -11.50 -3.27 -11.87
N ALA A 145 -10.20 -3.01 -11.85
CA ALA A 145 -9.15 -4.04 -11.99
C ALA A 145 -8.50 -4.36 -10.65
N PHE A 146 -9.30 -4.67 -9.64
CA PHE A 146 -8.85 -4.97 -8.26
C PHE A 146 -8.04 -3.84 -7.63
N ASN A 147 -8.48 -2.59 -7.85
CA ASN A 147 -7.78 -1.39 -7.40
C ASN A 147 -6.32 -1.36 -7.87
N SER A 148 -6.10 -1.70 -9.14
CA SER A 148 -4.76 -1.77 -9.68
C SER A 148 -4.11 -0.38 -9.74
N ILE A 149 -2.84 -0.35 -9.38
CA ILE A 149 -2.01 0.85 -9.39
C ILE A 149 -0.77 0.58 -10.24
N SER A 150 -0.49 1.46 -11.20
CA SER A 150 0.73 1.41 -12.02
C SER A 150 1.42 2.75 -11.97
N ILE A 151 2.74 2.74 -11.77
CA ILE A 151 3.55 3.95 -11.84
C ILE A 151 3.76 4.31 -13.30
N LYS A 152 3.33 5.50 -13.71
CA LYS A 152 3.46 5.99 -15.08
C LYS A 152 4.70 6.84 -15.27
N GLU A 153 4.92 7.79 -14.38
CA GLU A 153 6.07 8.69 -14.41
C GLU A 153 6.55 8.97 -12.99
N VAL A 154 7.83 9.30 -12.86
CA VAL A 154 8.45 9.65 -11.58
C VAL A 154 9.06 11.05 -11.72
N TYR A 155 8.83 11.91 -10.74
CA TYR A 155 9.31 13.28 -10.71
C TYR A 155 10.09 13.55 -9.42
N GLU A 156 11.18 14.30 -9.54
CA GLU A 156 11.90 14.82 -8.38
C GLU A 156 11.11 15.97 -7.75
N VAL A 157 11.06 15.96 -6.42
CA VAL A 157 10.41 17.02 -5.66
C VAL A 157 11.24 18.31 -5.70
#